data_d928ae56e89ff8f565c7aa144ea0aa2a
#
_entry.id   d928ae56e89ff8f565c7aa144ea0aa2a
#
_cell.length_a   1.000
_cell.length_b   1.000
_cell.length_c   1.000
_cell.angle_alpha   90.00
_cell.angle_beta   90.00
_cell.angle_gamma   90.00
#
_symmetry.space_group_name_H-M   'P 1'
#
loop_
_entity.id
_entity.type
_entity.pdbx_description
1 polymer ?
#
loop_
_entity_poly.entity_id
_entity_poly.type
_entity_poly.pdbx_seq_one_letter_code
_entity_poly.pdbx_strand_id
1 'polypeptide(L)'
;GWQVDENESEVLSYLVEENADIVCLQEADCSPWHQKRLDSIMAPQYAYRDTSRNQTSGGDVIMVLSKYPIVKKEYVLYESKSNHSCAFWLLTGRADTTILVANHLESTALPERVKERFKNMVKGDLKGDSVKVESKTLYAKLAVATAKRAPQAEAVARYVREHKHYPIILCGDFNDNPISYVHHTIAKE
;
A
#
# COMPACT_ATOMS: atom_id res chain seq x y z
N GLY A 1 -7.50 9.94 4.26
CA GLY A 1 -6.41 10.81 3.87
C GLY A 1 -5.72 11.43 5.06
N TRP A 2 -4.47 11.75 4.90
CA TRP A 2 -3.56 12.38 5.87
C TRP A 2 -3.92 13.85 6.18
N GLN A 3 -5.18 14.25 6.10
CA GLN A 3 -5.59 15.61 6.44
C GLN A 3 -5.35 15.83 7.94
N VAL A 4 -4.34 16.62 8.21
CA VAL A 4 -3.92 17.01 9.55
C VAL A 4 -4.58 18.37 9.82
N ASP A 5 -5.54 18.41 10.72
CA ASP A 5 -5.89 19.66 11.37
C ASP A 5 -4.66 20.19 12.10
N GLU A 6 -4.55 21.51 12.21
CA GLU A 6 -3.32 22.21 12.57
C GLU A 6 -2.66 21.75 13.89
N ASN A 7 -3.30 20.92 14.69
CA ASN A 7 -2.80 20.59 16.03
C ASN A 7 -2.53 19.12 16.34
N GLU A 8 -3.22 18.14 15.76
CA GLU A 8 -2.92 16.71 16.06
C GLU A 8 -3.29 15.79 14.91
N SER A 9 -2.32 15.01 14.42
CA SER A 9 -2.61 13.89 13.53
C SER A 9 -2.86 12.65 14.38
N GLU A 10 -4.10 12.19 14.43
CA GLU A 10 -4.46 10.92 15.09
C GLU A 10 -3.61 9.76 14.61
N VAL A 11 -3.27 9.75 13.31
CA VAL A 11 -2.39 8.73 12.72
C VAL A 11 -0.98 8.78 13.31
N LEU A 12 -0.38 9.97 13.42
CA LEU A 12 0.96 10.10 13.97
C LEU A 12 0.97 9.77 15.47
N SER A 13 -0.03 10.20 16.23
CA SER A 13 -0.17 9.87 17.64
C SER A 13 -0.30 8.37 17.85
N TYR A 14 -1.12 7.69 17.06
CA TYR A 14 -1.26 6.25 17.06
C TYR A 14 0.07 5.53 16.75
N LEU A 15 0.80 5.97 15.73
CA LEU A 15 2.09 5.36 15.36
C LEU A 15 3.15 5.53 16.46
N VAL A 16 3.15 6.66 17.17
CA VAL A 16 4.03 6.90 18.32
C VAL A 16 3.68 5.96 19.47
N GLU A 17 2.39 5.80 19.76
CA GLU A 17 1.89 4.93 20.84
C GLU A 17 2.19 3.46 20.57
N GLU A 18 1.93 2.97 19.35
CA GLU A 18 2.22 1.61 18.93
C GLU A 18 3.71 1.27 18.96
N ASN A 19 4.58 2.26 18.74
CA ASN A 19 6.03 2.11 18.81
C ASN A 19 6.55 0.84 18.09
N ALA A 20 5.96 0.49 16.97
CA ALA A 20 6.35 -0.67 16.17
C ALA A 20 7.81 -0.59 15.73
N ASP A 21 8.46 -1.72 15.45
CA ASP A 21 9.85 -1.70 14.99
C ASP A 21 10.02 -1.22 13.55
N ILE A 22 8.99 -1.43 12.74
CA ILE A 22 8.91 -1.02 11.34
C ILE A 22 7.52 -0.46 11.06
N VAL A 23 7.46 0.70 10.41
CA VAL A 23 6.22 1.29 9.91
C VAL A 23 6.30 1.43 8.40
N CYS A 24 5.27 0.97 7.70
CA CYS A 24 5.15 1.06 6.25
C CYS A 24 3.90 1.86 5.90
N LEU A 25 4.07 2.99 5.23
CA LEU A 25 3.01 3.93 4.88
C LEU A 25 2.84 3.96 3.37
N GLN A 26 1.62 3.74 2.90
CA GLN A 26 1.20 3.97 1.52
C GLN A 26 0.58 5.36 1.39
N GLU A 27 0.64 5.95 0.19
CA GLU A 27 0.15 7.31 -0.09
C GLU A 27 0.76 8.36 0.86
N ALA A 28 2.03 8.17 1.23
CA ALA A 28 2.70 9.06 2.17
C ALA A 28 2.83 10.48 1.59
N ASP A 29 2.38 11.47 2.36
CA ASP A 29 2.56 12.87 1.97
C ASP A 29 4.02 13.31 2.19
N CYS A 30 4.69 13.60 1.09
CA CYS A 30 6.08 14.07 1.08
C CYS A 30 6.20 15.58 0.86
N SER A 31 5.14 16.36 1.11
CA SER A 31 5.25 17.82 1.11
C SER A 31 6.23 18.30 2.19
N PRO A 32 6.96 19.40 1.98
CA PRO A 32 7.99 19.85 2.93
C PRO A 32 7.46 20.08 4.35
N TRP A 33 6.20 20.51 4.47
CA TRP A 33 5.57 20.75 5.76
C TRP A 33 5.31 19.44 6.52
N HIS A 34 4.70 18.45 5.85
CA HIS A 34 4.45 17.12 6.42
C HIS A 34 5.74 16.39 6.76
N GLN A 35 6.76 16.51 5.91
CA GLN A 35 8.07 15.93 6.18
C GLN A 35 8.70 16.49 7.46
N LYS A 36 8.66 17.81 7.63
CA LYS A 36 9.20 18.48 8.82
C LYS A 36 8.48 18.04 10.09
N ARG A 37 7.17 17.91 10.04
CA ARG A 37 6.34 17.44 11.15
C ARG A 37 6.59 15.95 11.45
N LEU A 38 6.60 15.12 10.43
CA LEU A 38 6.91 13.70 10.55
C LEU A 38 8.29 13.52 11.22
N ASP A 39 9.31 14.27 10.77
CA ASP A 39 10.65 14.21 11.32
C ASP A 39 10.68 14.60 12.79
N SER A 40 10.00 15.67 13.19
CA SER A 40 9.99 16.11 14.58
C SER A 40 9.34 15.10 15.53
N ILE A 41 8.34 14.35 15.07
CA ILE A 41 7.56 13.40 15.89
C ILE A 41 8.20 12.02 15.86
N MET A 42 8.61 11.55 14.69
CA MET A 42 9.00 10.15 14.47
C MET A 42 10.51 9.92 14.55
N ALA A 43 11.36 10.91 14.28
CA ALA A 43 12.81 10.73 14.30
C ALA A 43 13.37 10.23 15.66
N PRO A 44 12.80 10.61 16.82
CA PRO A 44 13.28 10.05 18.09
C PRO A 44 13.12 8.53 18.22
N GLN A 45 12.16 7.94 17.51
CA GLN A 45 11.85 6.51 17.56
C GLN A 45 12.44 5.72 16.38
N TYR A 46 12.58 6.35 15.22
CA TYR A 46 12.99 5.71 13.97
C TYR A 46 14.26 6.36 13.42
N ALA A 47 15.38 5.69 13.66
CA ALA A 47 16.67 6.16 13.20
C ALA A 47 16.85 6.09 11.67
N TYR A 48 16.05 5.26 11.01
CA TYR A 48 16.17 5.01 9.56
C TYR A 48 14.84 5.26 8.86
N ARG A 49 14.93 5.94 7.71
CA ARG A 49 13.79 6.22 6.86
C ARG A 49 14.19 6.16 5.40
N ASP A 50 13.33 5.58 4.58
CA ASP A 50 13.45 5.64 3.12
C ASP A 50 12.08 5.75 2.47
N THR A 51 12.06 6.22 1.22
CA THR A 51 10.86 6.34 0.42
C THR A 51 11.08 5.75 -0.97
N SER A 52 10.02 5.21 -1.55
CA SER A 52 9.98 4.88 -2.96
C SER A 52 8.81 5.58 -3.65
N ARG A 53 8.94 5.82 -4.97
CA ARG A 53 7.91 6.47 -5.78
C ARG A 53 7.68 5.68 -7.05
N ASN A 54 6.47 5.75 -7.59
CA ASN A 54 6.23 5.23 -8.92
C ASN A 54 7.15 5.96 -9.91
N GLN A 55 7.94 5.19 -10.66
CA GLN A 55 8.98 5.72 -11.55
C GLN A 55 8.42 6.42 -12.79
N THR A 56 7.18 6.09 -13.19
CA THR A 56 6.56 6.60 -14.41
C THR A 56 5.84 7.93 -14.18
N SER A 57 5.05 8.03 -13.10
CA SER A 57 4.20 9.20 -12.85
C SER A 57 4.66 10.05 -11.68
N GLY A 58 5.60 9.54 -10.85
CA GLY A 58 5.99 10.17 -9.59
C GLY A 58 4.84 10.27 -8.57
N GLY A 59 3.72 9.56 -8.82
CA GLY A 59 2.48 9.70 -8.07
C GLY A 59 2.55 9.14 -6.65
N ASP A 60 2.30 7.84 -6.53
CA ASP A 60 2.26 7.18 -5.22
C ASP A 60 3.62 7.13 -4.52
N VAL A 61 3.59 7.32 -3.21
CA VAL A 61 4.77 7.23 -2.34
C VAL A 61 4.55 6.18 -1.27
N ILE A 62 5.47 5.22 -1.21
CA ILE A 62 5.62 4.33 -0.08
C ILE A 62 6.75 4.86 0.79
N MET A 63 6.50 5.01 2.09
CA MET A 63 7.51 5.41 3.08
C MET A 63 7.68 4.31 4.11
N VAL A 64 8.92 4.02 4.44
CA VAL A 64 9.30 3.09 5.51
C VAL A 64 10.05 3.86 6.59
N LEU A 65 9.58 3.71 7.83
CA LEU A 65 10.27 4.14 9.04
C LEU A 65 10.73 2.87 9.75
N SER A 66 11.98 2.83 10.21
CA SER A 66 12.56 1.62 10.79
C SER A 66 13.51 1.95 11.95
N LYS A 67 13.50 1.09 12.98
CA LYS A 67 14.53 1.07 14.02
C LYS A 67 15.81 0.36 13.53
N TYR A 68 15.71 -0.38 12.42
CA TYR A 68 16.82 -1.12 11.81
C TYR A 68 17.36 -0.41 10.58
N PRO A 69 18.69 -0.50 10.31
CA PRO A 69 19.28 0.07 9.11
C PRO A 69 18.61 -0.45 7.83
N ILE A 70 18.27 0.47 6.94
CA ILE A 70 17.82 0.15 5.58
C ILE A 70 19.07 0.15 4.69
N VAL A 71 19.52 -1.02 4.26
CA VAL A 71 20.82 -1.18 3.59
C VAL A 71 20.71 -1.28 2.06
N LYS A 72 19.50 -1.59 1.55
CA LYS A 72 19.25 -1.70 0.11
C LYS A 72 17.78 -1.47 -0.19
N LYS A 73 17.49 -1.00 -1.39
CA LYS A 73 16.15 -0.83 -1.93
C LYS A 73 16.07 -1.33 -3.36
N GLU A 74 15.02 -2.09 -3.69
CA GLU A 74 14.77 -2.63 -5.02
C GLU A 74 13.30 -2.49 -5.39
N TYR A 75 13.01 -2.10 -6.63
CA TYR A 75 11.65 -2.08 -7.14
C TYR A 75 11.22 -3.47 -7.62
N VAL A 76 10.01 -3.88 -7.25
CA VAL A 76 9.35 -5.04 -7.87
C VAL A 76 8.74 -4.56 -9.18
N LEU A 77 9.29 -5.04 -10.31
CA LEU A 77 8.95 -4.51 -11.62
C LEU A 77 7.65 -5.11 -12.17
N TYR A 78 6.70 -4.24 -12.46
CA TYR A 78 5.46 -4.53 -13.18
C TYR A 78 4.89 -3.24 -13.79
N GLU A 79 3.95 -3.38 -14.71
CA GLU A 79 3.29 -2.23 -15.31
C GLU A 79 2.25 -1.62 -14.36
N SER A 80 2.35 -0.33 -14.09
CA SER A 80 1.36 0.48 -13.39
C SER A 80 1.51 1.95 -13.72
N LYS A 81 0.39 2.68 -13.75
CA LYS A 81 0.39 4.12 -14.02
C LYS A 81 0.74 4.95 -12.80
N SER A 82 0.34 4.54 -11.61
CA SER A 82 0.45 5.34 -10.39
C SER A 82 0.99 4.58 -9.19
N ASN A 83 0.79 3.29 -9.14
CA ASN A 83 1.11 2.44 -8.00
C ASN A 83 2.42 1.67 -8.22
N HIS A 84 3.03 1.15 -7.16
CA HIS A 84 4.25 0.37 -7.24
C HIS A 84 4.44 -0.53 -6.02
N SER A 85 5.42 -1.43 -6.11
CA SER A 85 5.91 -2.20 -4.97
C SER A 85 7.43 -2.05 -4.86
N CYS A 86 7.92 -2.01 -3.64
CA CYS A 86 9.32 -1.83 -3.36
C CYS A 86 9.77 -2.73 -2.20
N ALA A 87 10.89 -3.40 -2.37
CA ALA A 87 11.54 -4.18 -1.34
C ALA A 87 12.61 -3.34 -0.64
N PHE A 88 12.55 -3.28 0.69
CA PHE A 88 13.53 -2.62 1.55
C PHE A 88 14.25 -3.70 2.35
N TRP A 89 15.57 -3.70 2.28
CA TRP A 89 16.42 -4.68 2.95
C TRP A 89 16.87 -4.10 4.28
N LEU A 90 16.43 -4.73 5.35
CA LEU A 90 16.63 -4.27 6.72
C LEU A 90 17.66 -5.16 7.43
N LEU A 91 18.65 -4.55 8.03
CA LEU A 91 19.63 -5.27 8.84
C LEU A 91 19.07 -5.44 10.25
N THR A 92 18.39 -6.57 10.49
CA THR A 92 17.64 -6.86 11.73
C THR A 92 18.49 -7.53 12.82
N GLY A 93 19.71 -7.97 12.49
CA GLY A 93 20.69 -8.55 13.41
C GLY A 93 22.11 -8.15 13.05
N ARG A 94 23.13 -8.72 13.68
CA ARG A 94 24.54 -8.39 13.37
C ARG A 94 24.94 -8.73 11.94
N ALA A 95 24.31 -9.72 11.32
CA ALA A 95 24.51 -10.12 9.94
C ALA A 95 23.20 -10.59 9.27
N ASP A 96 22.08 -10.54 10.00
CA ASP A 96 20.80 -11.05 9.52
C ASP A 96 20.06 -9.94 8.78
N THR A 97 19.60 -10.26 7.58
CA THR A 97 18.84 -9.37 6.73
C THR A 97 17.40 -9.87 6.58
N THR A 98 16.44 -9.00 6.82
CA THR A 98 15.02 -9.22 6.54
C THR A 98 14.58 -8.32 5.39
N ILE A 99 13.81 -8.84 4.46
CA ILE A 99 13.27 -8.07 3.33
C ILE A 99 11.85 -7.65 3.68
N LEU A 100 11.60 -6.34 3.72
CA LEU A 100 10.26 -5.76 3.77
C LEU A 100 9.79 -5.48 2.34
N VAL A 101 8.81 -6.25 1.85
CA VAL A 101 8.18 -5.99 0.56
C VAL A 101 6.93 -5.16 0.78
N ALA A 102 7.06 -3.87 0.51
CA ALA A 102 6.01 -2.90 0.67
C ALA A 102 5.24 -2.71 -0.64
N ASN A 103 3.93 -2.87 -0.60
CA ASN A 103 3.09 -2.92 -1.79
C ASN A 103 2.02 -1.84 -1.77
N HIS A 104 1.76 -1.24 -2.92
CA HIS A 104 0.54 -0.52 -3.22
C HIS A 104 0.13 -0.92 -4.64
N LEU A 105 -0.80 -1.86 -4.76
CA LEU A 105 -1.25 -2.37 -6.05
C LEU A 105 -2.31 -1.46 -6.66
N GLU A 106 -2.55 -1.61 -7.95
CA GLU A 106 -3.46 -0.76 -8.73
C GLU A 106 -4.83 -0.63 -8.06
N SER A 107 -5.25 0.60 -7.80
CA SER A 107 -6.55 0.91 -7.23
C SER A 107 -7.69 0.63 -8.22
N THR A 108 -8.85 0.28 -7.70
CA THR A 108 -10.07 0.18 -8.52
C THR A 108 -10.52 1.54 -9.06
N ALA A 109 -10.03 2.63 -8.47
CA ALA A 109 -10.32 4.01 -8.86
C ALA A 109 -11.83 4.26 -9.10
N LEU A 110 -12.67 3.81 -8.16
CA LEU A 110 -14.11 4.03 -8.23
C LEU A 110 -14.42 5.52 -8.04
N PRO A 111 -15.07 6.19 -9.01
CA PRO A 111 -15.55 7.55 -8.81
C PRO A 111 -16.48 7.63 -7.60
N GLU A 112 -16.45 8.74 -6.87
CA GLU A 112 -17.26 8.92 -5.66
C GLU A 112 -18.75 8.66 -5.91
N ARG A 113 -19.27 9.13 -7.05
CA ARG A 113 -20.64 8.83 -7.49
C ARG A 113 -20.97 7.32 -7.55
N VAL A 114 -19.99 6.48 -7.93
CA VAL A 114 -20.20 5.03 -8.01
C VAL A 114 -20.20 4.42 -6.61
N LYS A 115 -19.35 4.92 -5.72
CA LYS A 115 -19.32 4.50 -4.31
C LYS A 115 -20.62 4.85 -3.59
N GLU A 116 -21.12 6.09 -3.77
CA GLU A 116 -22.41 6.53 -3.18
C GLU A 116 -23.58 5.69 -3.70
N ARG A 117 -23.63 5.44 -5.00
CA ARG A 117 -24.68 4.60 -5.58
C ARG A 117 -24.64 3.16 -5.07
N PHE A 118 -23.44 2.60 -4.94
CA PHE A 118 -23.27 1.29 -4.32
C PHE A 118 -23.75 1.28 -2.86
N LYS A 119 -23.39 2.30 -2.09
CA LYS A 119 -23.84 2.48 -0.71
C LYS A 119 -25.38 2.54 -0.62
N ASN A 120 -26.02 3.29 -1.52
CA ASN A 120 -27.49 3.42 -1.58
C ASN A 120 -28.15 2.10 -2.04
N MET A 121 -27.51 1.36 -2.94
CA MET A 121 -27.97 0.02 -3.34
C MET A 121 -27.94 -0.95 -2.16
N VAL A 122 -26.86 -0.98 -1.39
CA VAL A 122 -26.73 -1.84 -0.20
C VAL A 122 -27.72 -1.46 0.89
N LYS A 123 -28.06 -0.18 1.02
CA LYS A 123 -29.09 0.32 1.96
C LYS A 123 -30.53 0.02 1.50
N GLY A 124 -30.73 -0.47 0.27
CA GLY A 124 -32.05 -0.73 -0.29
C GLY A 124 -32.78 0.48 -0.86
N ASP A 125 -32.09 1.61 -1.02
CA ASP A 125 -32.64 2.86 -1.54
C ASP A 125 -32.84 2.84 -3.07
N LEU A 126 -32.19 1.90 -3.76
CA LEU A 126 -32.33 1.67 -5.20
C LEU A 126 -33.17 0.43 -5.48
N LYS A 127 -34.09 0.53 -6.45
CA LYS A 127 -35.00 -0.56 -6.83
C LYS A 127 -35.00 -0.82 -8.35
N GLY A 128 -35.31 -2.06 -8.74
CA GLY A 128 -35.58 -2.45 -10.11
C GLY A 128 -34.35 -2.40 -11.04
N ASP A 129 -34.56 -1.89 -12.24
CA ASP A 129 -33.54 -1.89 -13.30
C ASP A 129 -32.32 -1.02 -12.98
N SER A 130 -32.48 0.00 -12.15
CA SER A 130 -31.35 0.83 -11.69
C SER A 130 -30.31 -0.02 -10.94
N VAL A 131 -30.71 -0.98 -10.13
CA VAL A 131 -29.80 -1.89 -9.42
C VAL A 131 -29.00 -2.75 -10.41
N LYS A 132 -29.64 -3.27 -11.44
CA LYS A 132 -28.98 -4.11 -12.45
C LYS A 132 -27.92 -3.34 -13.23
N VAL A 133 -28.23 -2.11 -13.65
CA VAL A 133 -27.31 -1.26 -14.41
C VAL A 133 -26.10 -0.87 -13.55
N GLU A 134 -26.33 -0.45 -12.30
CA GLU A 134 -25.25 -0.06 -11.39
C GLU A 134 -24.37 -1.26 -11.02
N SER A 135 -24.95 -2.41 -10.74
CA SER A 135 -24.20 -3.65 -10.48
C SER A 135 -23.33 -4.03 -11.66
N LYS A 136 -23.85 -3.99 -12.89
CA LYS A 136 -23.09 -4.29 -14.10
C LYS A 136 -21.90 -3.34 -14.28
N THR A 137 -22.12 -2.05 -14.04
CA THR A 137 -21.05 -1.01 -14.13
C THR A 137 -19.98 -1.27 -13.07
N LEU A 138 -20.37 -1.58 -11.84
CA LEU A 138 -19.44 -1.90 -10.76
C LEU A 138 -18.62 -3.15 -11.08
N TYR A 139 -19.28 -4.23 -11.50
CA TYR A 139 -18.59 -5.48 -11.87
C TYR A 139 -17.59 -5.26 -13.02
N ALA A 140 -17.94 -4.48 -14.03
CA ALA A 140 -17.04 -4.17 -15.13
C ALA A 140 -15.78 -3.43 -14.64
N LYS A 141 -15.93 -2.46 -13.72
CA LYS A 141 -14.79 -1.73 -13.13
C LYS A 141 -13.93 -2.63 -12.25
N LEU A 142 -14.55 -3.46 -11.43
CA LEU A 142 -13.84 -4.45 -10.60
C LEU A 142 -13.05 -5.44 -11.46
N ALA A 143 -13.65 -5.95 -12.53
CA ALA A 143 -12.99 -6.87 -13.45
C ALA A 143 -11.75 -6.24 -14.11
N VAL A 144 -11.87 -4.99 -14.58
CA VAL A 144 -10.72 -4.25 -15.15
C VAL A 144 -9.62 -4.04 -14.12
N ALA A 145 -9.97 -3.66 -12.89
CA ALA A 145 -8.98 -3.45 -11.83
C ALA A 145 -8.29 -4.78 -11.44
N THR A 146 -9.05 -5.86 -11.31
CA THR A 146 -8.51 -7.19 -11.01
C THR A 146 -7.58 -7.68 -12.13
N ALA A 147 -7.93 -7.45 -13.40
CA ALA A 147 -7.10 -7.80 -14.54
C ALA A 147 -5.74 -7.07 -14.52
N LYS A 148 -5.69 -5.85 -13.98
CA LYS A 148 -4.43 -5.11 -13.81
C LYS A 148 -3.64 -5.62 -12.61
N ARG A 149 -4.31 -5.93 -11.49
CA ARG A 149 -3.66 -6.40 -10.27
C ARG A 149 -3.10 -7.81 -10.37
N ALA A 150 -3.70 -8.67 -11.18
CA ALA A 150 -3.24 -10.06 -11.33
C ALA A 150 -1.74 -10.15 -11.72
N PRO A 151 -1.27 -9.51 -12.81
CA PRO A 151 0.16 -9.55 -13.16
C PRO A 151 1.05 -8.84 -12.12
N GLN A 152 0.53 -7.84 -11.41
CA GLN A 152 1.25 -7.20 -10.32
C GLN A 152 1.46 -8.18 -9.14
N ALA A 153 0.41 -8.89 -8.75
CA ALA A 153 0.50 -9.93 -7.71
C ALA A 153 1.45 -11.06 -8.11
N GLU A 154 1.43 -11.49 -9.37
CA GLU A 154 2.36 -12.50 -9.89
C GLU A 154 3.82 -12.02 -9.87
N ALA A 155 4.06 -10.74 -10.14
CA ALA A 155 5.40 -10.15 -10.04
C ALA A 155 5.89 -10.10 -8.59
N VAL A 156 5.03 -9.72 -7.64
CA VAL A 156 5.33 -9.74 -6.20
C VAL A 156 5.59 -11.17 -5.72
N ALA A 157 4.74 -12.12 -6.07
CA ALA A 157 4.91 -13.54 -5.72
C ALA A 157 6.22 -14.10 -6.28
N ARG A 158 6.57 -13.76 -7.52
CA ARG A 158 7.85 -14.15 -8.11
C ARG A 158 9.03 -13.58 -7.35
N TYR A 159 8.99 -12.29 -6.99
CA TYR A 159 10.04 -11.64 -6.20
C TYR A 159 10.23 -12.36 -4.85
N VAL A 160 9.15 -12.66 -4.14
CA VAL A 160 9.18 -13.40 -2.88
C VAL A 160 9.83 -14.77 -3.07
N ARG A 161 9.44 -15.53 -4.08
CA ARG A 161 9.97 -16.85 -4.39
C ARG A 161 11.48 -16.83 -4.70
N GLU A 162 11.95 -15.84 -5.44
CA GLU A 162 13.36 -15.65 -5.77
C GLU A 162 14.21 -15.33 -4.54
N HIS A 163 13.59 -14.73 -3.50
CA HIS A 163 14.27 -14.31 -2.28
C HIS A 163 13.91 -15.12 -1.03
N LYS A 164 13.25 -16.27 -1.18
CA LYS A 164 12.74 -17.10 -0.07
C LYS A 164 13.81 -17.60 0.94
N HIS A 165 15.08 -17.43 0.64
CA HIS A 165 16.18 -17.74 1.54
C HIS A 165 16.43 -16.63 2.58
N TYR A 166 15.77 -15.49 2.46
CA TYR A 166 15.71 -14.44 3.47
C TYR A 166 14.36 -14.49 4.20
N PRO A 167 14.30 -14.08 5.48
CA PRO A 167 13.04 -13.74 6.12
C PRO A 167 12.37 -12.59 5.34
N ILE A 168 11.08 -12.75 5.00
CA ILE A 168 10.33 -11.75 4.25
C ILE A 168 9.11 -11.33 5.06
N ILE A 169 8.94 -10.01 5.21
CA ILE A 169 7.70 -9.38 5.65
C ILE A 169 7.06 -8.75 4.43
N LEU A 170 5.84 -9.16 4.11
CA LEU A 170 5.10 -8.63 2.99
C LEU A 170 3.86 -7.90 3.52
N CYS A 171 3.75 -6.62 3.20
CA CYS A 171 2.67 -5.76 3.67
C CYS A 171 2.26 -4.72 2.62
N GLY A 172 1.17 -4.02 2.85
CA GLY A 172 0.76 -2.89 2.03
C GLY A 172 -0.72 -2.87 1.69
N ASP A 173 -1.09 -1.97 0.78
CA ASP A 173 -2.44 -1.89 0.21
C ASP A 173 -2.51 -2.70 -1.09
N PHE A 174 -3.12 -3.87 -1.01
CA PHE A 174 -3.33 -4.74 -2.17
C PHE A 174 -4.53 -4.33 -3.01
N ASN A 175 -5.32 -3.37 -2.56
CA ASN A 175 -6.54 -2.90 -3.22
C ASN A 175 -7.52 -4.02 -3.60
N ASP A 176 -7.47 -5.11 -2.86
CA ASP A 176 -8.29 -6.30 -3.08
C ASP A 176 -8.67 -6.98 -1.75
N ASN A 177 -9.61 -7.90 -1.80
CA ASN A 177 -10.08 -8.59 -0.60
C ASN A 177 -9.28 -9.89 -0.32
N PRO A 178 -9.33 -10.43 0.92
CA PRO A 178 -8.55 -11.60 1.32
C PRO A 178 -8.85 -12.90 0.55
N ILE A 179 -9.98 -13.00 -0.11
CA ILE A 179 -10.37 -14.18 -0.91
C ILE A 179 -10.09 -14.01 -2.40
N SER A 180 -9.42 -12.91 -2.78
CA SER A 180 -9.15 -12.60 -4.18
C SER A 180 -7.99 -13.43 -4.75
N TYR A 181 -7.90 -13.44 -6.08
CA TYR A 181 -6.76 -14.00 -6.80
C TYR A 181 -5.43 -13.37 -6.35
N VAL A 182 -5.42 -12.07 -6.11
CA VAL A 182 -4.25 -11.30 -5.66
C VAL A 182 -3.72 -11.87 -4.34
N HIS A 183 -4.58 -11.92 -3.31
CA HIS A 183 -4.19 -12.47 -2.01
C HIS A 183 -3.76 -13.92 -2.09
N HIS A 184 -4.54 -14.74 -2.81
CA HIS A 184 -4.24 -16.16 -2.95
C HIS A 184 -2.91 -16.41 -3.68
N THR A 185 -2.58 -15.60 -4.69
CA THR A 185 -1.32 -15.72 -5.44
C THR A 185 -0.12 -15.39 -4.58
N ILE A 186 -0.21 -14.33 -3.77
CA ILE A 186 0.87 -13.88 -2.91
C ILE A 186 1.02 -14.78 -1.67
N ALA A 187 -0.08 -15.19 -1.05
CA ALA A 187 -0.06 -16.00 0.17
C ALA A 187 0.42 -17.44 0.00
N LYS A 188 0.62 -17.90 -1.24
CA LYS A 188 1.16 -19.23 -1.53
C LYS A 188 2.69 -19.33 -1.39
N GLU A 189 3.39 -18.22 -1.39
CA GLU A 189 4.84 -18.18 -1.37
C GLU A 189 5.39 -18.16 0.06
#